data_a55a4a4472ab427e943821b42724f6fe
#
_entry.id   a55a4a4472ab427e943821b42724f6fe
#
_cell.length_a   1.000
_cell.length_b   1.000
_cell.length_c   1.000
_cell.angle_alpha   90.00
_cell.angle_beta   90.00
_cell.angle_gamma   90.00
#
_symmetry.space_group_name_H-M   'P 1'
#
loop_
_entity.id
_entity.type
_entity.pdbx_description
1 polymer ?
#
loop_
_entity_poly.entity_id
_entity_poly.type
_entity_poly.pdbx_seq_one_letter_code
_entity_poly.pdbx_strand_id
1 'polypeptide(L)'
;MSDLEQKILKSHPPEAFLEEKFHSLGFEQLTDIQKRALPIIYQKIDSLVIAPTGSGKTECSVIPTFSLVKETKKQGKIKVLYITPLRALNRDVFRRITKYAELDGLTIQVRHGDTPQSLRKKISDSPPDVLITTPETLVILLTQQKMLTALSELERVIIDEVHELLSSERGSQLSISLERLQLNSNQKIIRTGLSATVGNIEDAGHFLVGTEKPCKIIQDKSMRKYDVEVKFVKGSISEVADSTIQYIEKSGINSPILLFTNTRGESEFLASILREKTLMNIELHHGSLSKQVREETESILRSGSSGIVVCTSSLELGLDIGSVELVIHYGSPRQVSKLMQRIGRSKHFRNSSARGLIITNSPDDEFETKAILDRIKNSSIEEQKIHNKSLDVLAHHLVGLSLQMGELSVDFTYKIIRQAYPFRNITLAEFCSVLEILDSIYILSFDRKKMKFWKTRKAFRYYFENLSTIPDILKFKVFDSVGKKIIGSLDQRFVGDHGEAGNIFVLRGMQWRILNIDEKALQVNVEPIRGAPKNVPYWEGENIPIDYDTAQKVGLFRNKVRHGSLTMLNKIIPELDFNIIPDEKTIVIES
;
A
#
# COMPACT_ATOMS: atom_id res chain seq x y z
N MET A 1 6.93 33.97 -17.78
CA MET A 1 5.71 34.65 -17.27
C MET A 1 5.54 35.94 -18.05
N SER A 2 4.37 36.15 -18.65
CA SER A 2 4.05 37.45 -19.24
C SER A 2 3.92 38.50 -18.13
N ASP A 3 4.18 39.79 -18.45
CA ASP A 3 4.00 40.89 -17.50
C ASP A 3 2.57 40.93 -16.91
N LEU A 4 1.60 40.41 -17.66
CA LEU A 4 0.20 40.30 -17.25
C LEU A 4 0.03 39.22 -16.15
N GLU A 5 0.73 38.05 -16.26
CA GLU A 5 0.69 36.96 -15.27
C GLU A 5 1.40 37.36 -13.98
N GLN A 6 2.52 38.12 -14.07
CA GLN A 6 3.16 38.70 -12.89
C GLN A 6 2.29 39.75 -12.19
N LYS A 7 1.50 40.54 -12.94
CA LYS A 7 0.53 41.47 -12.37
C LYS A 7 -0.66 40.74 -11.73
N ILE A 8 -1.16 39.67 -12.34
CA ILE A 8 -2.27 38.88 -11.79
C ILE A 8 -1.82 38.16 -10.50
N LEU A 9 -0.60 37.58 -10.45
CA LEU A 9 -0.03 37.00 -9.26
C LEU A 9 0.25 37.99 -8.11
N LYS A 10 0.45 39.28 -8.44
CA LYS A 10 0.60 40.35 -7.43
C LYS A 10 -0.75 40.90 -6.95
N SER A 11 -1.83 40.74 -7.73
CA SER A 11 -3.15 41.29 -7.43
C SER A 11 -4.12 40.29 -6.79
N HIS A 12 -3.86 38.96 -6.92
CA HIS A 12 -4.66 37.92 -6.27
C HIS A 12 -3.74 37.04 -5.43
N PRO A 13 -4.07 36.80 -4.15
CA PRO A 13 -3.31 35.84 -3.36
C PRO A 13 -3.34 34.46 -4.04
N PRO A 14 -2.27 33.69 -3.99
CA PRO A 14 -2.19 32.35 -4.60
C PRO A 14 -3.38 31.43 -4.26
N GLU A 15 -3.97 31.64 -3.08
CA GLU A 15 -5.15 30.92 -2.60
C GLU A 15 -6.39 31.16 -3.44
N ALA A 16 -6.70 32.42 -3.78
CA ALA A 16 -7.88 32.74 -4.58
C ALA A 16 -7.80 32.17 -6.01
N PHE A 17 -6.62 32.21 -6.64
CA PHE A 17 -6.39 31.57 -7.94
C PHE A 17 -6.58 30.05 -7.88
N LEU A 18 -6.08 29.39 -6.83
CA LEU A 18 -6.21 27.95 -6.66
C LEU A 18 -7.66 27.57 -6.32
N GLU A 19 -8.37 28.37 -5.52
CA GLU A 19 -9.80 28.16 -5.25
C GLU A 19 -10.64 28.25 -6.53
N GLU A 20 -10.42 29.25 -7.35
CA GLU A 20 -11.09 29.39 -8.65
C GLU A 20 -10.83 28.19 -9.56
N LYS A 21 -9.58 27.69 -9.56
CA LYS A 21 -9.21 26.50 -10.31
C LYS A 21 -9.90 25.23 -9.77
N PHE A 22 -10.02 25.06 -8.45
CA PHE A 22 -10.77 23.96 -7.86
C PHE A 22 -12.26 24.04 -8.24
N HIS A 23 -12.85 25.23 -8.22
CA HIS A 23 -14.23 25.44 -8.66
C HIS A 23 -14.42 25.10 -10.14
N SER A 24 -13.49 25.46 -11.02
CA SER A 24 -13.54 25.09 -12.44
C SER A 24 -13.46 23.59 -12.68
N LEU A 25 -12.91 22.85 -11.73
CA LEU A 25 -12.83 21.38 -11.71
C LEU A 25 -14.06 20.71 -11.09
N GLY A 26 -15.05 21.48 -10.65
CA GLY A 26 -16.30 21.00 -10.07
C GLY A 26 -16.27 20.78 -8.56
N PHE A 27 -15.25 21.28 -7.87
CA PHE A 27 -15.21 21.25 -6.40
C PHE A 27 -15.98 22.46 -5.86
N GLU A 28 -17.06 22.22 -5.13
CA GLU A 28 -17.88 23.31 -4.57
C GLU A 28 -17.17 24.10 -3.47
N GLN A 29 -16.36 23.41 -2.66
CA GLN A 29 -15.61 24.00 -1.55
C GLN A 29 -14.33 23.21 -1.31
N LEU A 30 -13.27 23.91 -0.92
CA LEU A 30 -12.04 23.29 -0.44
C LEU A 30 -12.26 22.65 0.93
N THR A 31 -11.68 21.46 1.12
CA THR A 31 -11.60 20.83 2.44
C THR A 31 -10.57 21.54 3.32
N ASP A 32 -10.64 21.37 4.64
CA ASP A 32 -9.70 22.01 5.58
C ASP A 32 -8.25 21.63 5.29
N ILE A 33 -8.00 20.37 4.93
CA ILE A 33 -6.64 19.93 4.59
C ILE A 33 -6.15 20.58 3.28
N GLN A 34 -7.03 20.78 2.31
CA GLN A 34 -6.71 21.48 1.05
C GLN A 34 -6.37 22.94 1.33
N LYS A 35 -7.16 23.68 2.08
CA LYS A 35 -6.90 25.07 2.46
C LYS A 35 -5.52 25.24 3.12
N ARG A 36 -5.14 24.29 3.98
CA ARG A 36 -3.86 24.32 4.71
C ARG A 36 -2.67 23.90 3.86
N ALA A 37 -2.87 22.95 2.93
CA ALA A 37 -1.78 22.39 2.13
C ALA A 37 -1.43 23.25 0.90
N LEU A 38 -2.43 23.85 0.26
CA LEU A 38 -2.27 24.59 -0.99
C LEU A 38 -1.20 25.69 -0.92
N PRO A 39 -1.18 26.60 0.07
CA PRO A 39 -0.18 27.67 0.13
C PRO A 39 1.24 27.12 0.33
N ILE A 40 1.41 26.04 1.10
CA ILE A 40 2.70 25.44 1.39
C ILE A 40 3.30 24.77 0.14
N ILE A 41 2.47 24.00 -0.58
CA ILE A 41 2.90 23.29 -1.80
C ILE A 41 3.20 24.31 -2.92
N TYR A 42 2.41 25.37 -3.02
CA TYR A 42 2.62 26.45 -3.99
C TYR A 42 3.93 27.21 -3.73
N GLN A 43 4.28 27.45 -2.46
CA GLN A 43 5.55 28.09 -2.06
C GLN A 43 6.79 27.19 -2.27
N LYS A 44 6.64 25.99 -2.85
CA LYS A 44 7.74 25.05 -3.12
C LYS A 44 8.45 24.57 -1.85
N ILE A 45 7.68 24.27 -0.81
CA ILE A 45 8.19 23.76 0.47
C ILE A 45 8.00 22.25 0.52
N ASP A 46 9.06 21.53 0.90
CA ASP A 46 9.01 20.09 1.17
C ASP A 46 7.97 19.81 2.26
N SER A 47 7.00 18.94 2.00
CA SER A 47 5.83 18.79 2.89
C SER A 47 5.27 17.37 2.96
N LEU A 48 4.74 17.02 4.13
CA LEU A 48 3.99 15.79 4.35
C LEU A 48 2.55 16.12 4.75
N VAL A 49 1.61 15.71 3.90
CA VAL A 49 0.17 15.89 4.10
C VAL A 49 -0.41 14.62 4.72
N ILE A 50 -0.92 14.73 5.93
CA ILE A 50 -1.50 13.62 6.70
C ILE A 50 -2.99 13.87 6.87
N ALA A 51 -3.81 13.04 6.25
CA ALA A 51 -5.26 13.13 6.36
C ALA A 51 -5.92 11.78 5.99
N PRO A 52 -7.15 11.54 6.44
CA PRO A 52 -7.89 10.33 6.10
C PRO A 52 -8.08 10.15 4.59
N THR A 53 -8.43 8.93 4.17
CA THR A 53 -8.82 8.67 2.76
C THR A 53 -10.07 9.48 2.39
N GLY A 54 -10.14 9.97 1.14
CA GLY A 54 -11.27 10.78 0.68
C GLY A 54 -11.28 12.23 1.16
N SER A 55 -10.25 12.73 1.85
CA SER A 55 -10.11 14.12 2.31
C SER A 55 -9.65 15.09 1.21
N GLY A 56 -9.28 14.60 0.02
CA GLY A 56 -8.76 15.43 -1.08
C GLY A 56 -7.24 15.64 -1.05
N LYS A 57 -6.48 14.74 -0.41
CA LYS A 57 -5.00 14.78 -0.38
C LYS A 57 -4.36 14.83 -1.76
N THR A 58 -4.85 14.01 -2.69
CA THR A 58 -4.30 13.94 -4.05
C THR A 58 -4.47 15.28 -4.75
N GLU A 59 -5.66 15.85 -4.71
CA GLU A 59 -6.01 17.11 -5.36
C GLU A 59 -5.19 18.28 -4.79
N CYS A 60 -5.03 18.36 -3.46
CA CYS A 60 -4.25 19.43 -2.85
C CYS A 60 -2.76 19.39 -3.22
N SER A 61 -2.23 18.24 -3.63
CA SER A 61 -0.84 18.12 -4.06
C SER A 61 -0.67 18.29 -5.57
N VAL A 62 -1.55 17.68 -6.37
CA VAL A 62 -1.43 17.59 -7.82
C VAL A 62 -1.80 18.90 -8.50
N ILE A 63 -2.95 19.51 -8.12
CA ILE A 63 -3.47 20.71 -8.80
C ILE A 63 -2.48 21.89 -8.70
N PRO A 64 -1.95 22.26 -7.52
CA PRO A 64 -0.97 23.35 -7.43
C PRO A 64 0.37 22.97 -8.10
N THR A 65 0.79 21.69 -8.00
CA THR A 65 2.01 21.23 -8.65
C THR A 65 1.93 21.38 -10.17
N PHE A 66 0.83 20.99 -10.80
CA PHE A 66 0.65 21.09 -12.25
C PHE A 66 0.60 22.54 -12.70
N SER A 67 -0.09 23.41 -11.96
CA SER A 67 -0.10 24.84 -12.24
C SER A 67 1.29 25.47 -12.22
N LEU A 68 2.16 25.02 -11.29
CA LEU A 68 3.54 25.52 -11.19
C LEU A 68 4.44 25.01 -12.32
N VAL A 69 4.35 23.73 -12.68
CA VAL A 69 5.23 23.14 -13.71
C VAL A 69 4.78 23.43 -15.14
N LYS A 70 3.54 23.84 -15.34
CA LYS A 70 3.03 24.32 -16.63
C LYS A 70 3.93 25.40 -17.25
N GLU A 71 4.41 26.33 -16.42
CA GLU A 71 5.26 27.45 -16.84
C GLU A 71 6.71 27.02 -17.16
N THR A 72 7.16 25.90 -16.61
CA THR A 72 8.54 25.40 -16.74
C THR A 72 8.66 24.14 -17.60
N LYS A 73 7.52 23.68 -18.19
CA LYS A 73 7.55 22.47 -19.03
C LYS A 73 8.53 22.60 -20.19
N LYS A 74 9.21 21.49 -20.48
CA LYS A 74 10.24 21.41 -21.53
C LYS A 74 10.12 20.09 -22.25
N GLN A 75 10.06 20.15 -23.56
CA GLN A 75 9.93 18.95 -24.40
C GLN A 75 11.01 17.92 -24.09
N GLY A 76 10.61 16.66 -23.91
CA GLY A 76 11.51 15.56 -23.62
C GLY A 76 12.04 15.54 -22.18
N LYS A 77 11.47 16.33 -21.26
CA LYS A 77 11.83 16.37 -19.85
C LYS A 77 10.64 16.06 -18.96
N ILE A 78 10.87 15.20 -17.95
CA ILE A 78 9.90 14.90 -16.91
C ILE A 78 10.06 15.93 -15.79
N LYS A 79 9.00 16.65 -15.50
CA LYS A 79 8.97 17.72 -14.48
C LYS A 79 8.39 17.23 -13.15
N VAL A 80 7.44 16.28 -13.22
CA VAL A 80 6.79 15.70 -12.04
C VAL A 80 6.91 14.18 -12.06
N LEU A 81 7.34 13.63 -10.94
CA LEU A 81 7.30 12.19 -10.70
C LEU A 81 6.26 11.90 -9.60
N TYR A 82 5.27 11.08 -9.91
CA TYR A 82 4.26 10.63 -8.96
C TYR A 82 4.52 9.15 -8.61
N ILE A 83 4.81 8.87 -7.36
CA ILE A 83 5.20 7.53 -6.89
C ILE A 83 4.10 6.95 -6.03
N THR A 84 3.60 5.76 -6.39
CA THR A 84 2.62 5.03 -5.59
C THR A 84 3.16 3.65 -5.20
N PRO A 85 2.80 3.13 -4.02
CA PRO A 85 3.30 1.83 -3.57
C PRO A 85 2.67 0.64 -4.32
N LEU A 86 1.49 0.79 -4.93
CA LEU A 86 0.75 -0.29 -5.56
C LEU A 86 0.42 0.00 -7.03
N ARG A 87 0.55 -1.03 -7.88
CA ARG A 87 0.23 -0.96 -9.32
C ARG A 87 -1.25 -0.68 -9.61
N ALA A 88 -2.15 -1.17 -8.77
CA ALA A 88 -3.58 -0.91 -8.89
C ALA A 88 -3.91 0.58 -8.69
N LEU A 89 -3.29 1.22 -7.70
CA LEU A 89 -3.41 2.66 -7.45
C LEU A 89 -2.94 3.49 -8.66
N ASN A 90 -1.89 3.07 -9.36
CA ASN A 90 -1.39 3.79 -10.54
C ASN A 90 -2.49 4.04 -11.60
N ARG A 91 -3.37 3.07 -11.84
CA ARG A 91 -4.45 3.18 -12.85
C ARG A 91 -5.55 4.14 -12.43
N ASP A 92 -5.94 4.07 -11.16
CA ASP A 92 -6.98 4.94 -10.62
C ASP A 92 -6.50 6.38 -10.49
N VAL A 93 -5.33 6.57 -9.90
CA VAL A 93 -4.67 7.87 -9.83
C VAL A 93 -4.48 8.46 -11.23
N PHE A 94 -3.99 7.66 -12.20
CA PHE A 94 -3.82 8.10 -13.59
C PHE A 94 -5.12 8.63 -14.17
N ARG A 95 -6.22 7.87 -14.09
CA ARG A 95 -7.52 8.31 -14.60
C ARG A 95 -7.99 9.62 -13.98
N ARG A 96 -7.81 9.75 -12.66
CA ARG A 96 -8.24 10.90 -11.88
C ARG A 96 -7.41 12.14 -12.19
N ILE A 97 -6.08 12.02 -12.18
CA ILE A 97 -5.20 13.19 -12.35
C ILE A 97 -4.96 13.58 -13.82
N THR A 98 -5.26 12.68 -14.80
CA THR A 98 -5.17 13.01 -16.23
C THR A 98 -6.00 14.25 -16.57
N LYS A 99 -7.23 14.34 -16.03
CA LYS A 99 -8.09 15.51 -16.23
C LYS A 99 -7.43 16.82 -15.77
N TYR A 100 -6.71 16.76 -14.65
CA TYR A 100 -6.01 17.95 -14.11
C TYR A 100 -4.77 18.31 -14.93
N ALA A 101 -4.06 17.29 -15.45
CA ALA A 101 -2.92 17.50 -16.34
C ALA A 101 -3.34 18.12 -17.69
N GLU A 102 -4.40 17.62 -18.28
CA GLU A 102 -4.95 18.11 -19.56
C GLU A 102 -5.36 19.59 -19.49
N LEU A 103 -5.96 20.03 -18.39
CA LEU A 103 -6.32 21.44 -18.18
C LEU A 103 -5.11 22.38 -18.13
N ASP A 104 -3.96 21.91 -17.70
CA ASP A 104 -2.71 22.65 -17.70
C ASP A 104 -1.86 22.37 -18.95
N GLY A 105 -2.40 21.64 -19.93
CA GLY A 105 -1.70 21.26 -21.16
C GLY A 105 -0.46 20.40 -20.90
N LEU A 106 -0.45 19.60 -19.82
CA LEU A 106 0.62 18.68 -19.47
C LEU A 106 0.33 17.28 -19.99
N THR A 107 1.37 16.62 -20.48
CA THR A 107 1.32 15.21 -20.87
C THR A 107 1.59 14.32 -19.67
N ILE A 108 0.84 13.21 -19.56
CA ILE A 108 0.95 12.26 -18.44
C ILE A 108 1.02 10.82 -18.93
N GLN A 109 1.87 10.01 -18.34
CA GLN A 109 2.00 8.58 -18.63
C GLN A 109 2.25 7.77 -17.36
N VAL A 110 1.97 6.46 -17.44
CA VAL A 110 2.22 5.51 -16.36
C VAL A 110 3.27 4.49 -16.79
N ARG A 111 4.28 4.26 -15.92
CA ARG A 111 5.27 3.22 -16.13
C ARG A 111 5.48 2.42 -14.85
N HIS A 112 5.11 1.14 -14.88
CA HIS A 112 5.31 0.16 -13.82
C HIS A 112 5.69 -1.21 -14.41
N GLY A 113 5.87 -2.22 -13.57
CA GLY A 113 6.31 -3.56 -14.00
C GLY A 113 5.45 -4.21 -15.10
N ASP A 114 4.14 -3.94 -15.13
CA ASP A 114 3.22 -4.52 -16.13
C ASP A 114 3.03 -3.65 -17.39
N THR A 115 3.73 -2.51 -17.49
CA THR A 115 3.66 -1.65 -18.69
C THR A 115 4.23 -2.38 -19.90
N PRO A 116 3.49 -2.49 -21.03
CA PRO A 116 3.97 -3.15 -22.24
C PRO A 116 5.26 -2.56 -22.77
N GLN A 117 6.10 -3.38 -23.39
CA GLN A 117 7.41 -2.95 -23.88
C GLN A 117 7.32 -1.83 -24.94
N SER A 118 6.31 -1.87 -25.81
CA SER A 118 6.03 -0.82 -26.79
C SER A 118 5.80 0.54 -26.12
N LEU A 119 5.00 0.57 -25.05
CA LEU A 119 4.73 1.80 -24.31
C LEU A 119 5.95 2.26 -23.51
N ARG A 120 6.75 1.33 -22.93
CA ARG A 120 8.03 1.69 -22.28
C ARG A 120 8.98 2.37 -23.24
N LYS A 121 9.06 1.85 -24.50
CA LYS A 121 9.87 2.46 -25.55
C LYS A 121 9.34 3.86 -25.89
N LYS A 122 8.02 4.01 -26.11
CA LYS A 122 7.39 5.32 -26.38
C LYS A 122 7.70 6.35 -25.29
N ILE A 123 7.58 5.97 -24.02
CA ILE A 123 7.90 6.84 -22.87
C ILE A 123 9.38 7.24 -22.87
N SER A 124 10.28 6.33 -23.24
CA SER A 124 11.72 6.63 -23.29
C SER A 124 12.11 7.51 -24.49
N ASP A 125 11.40 7.39 -25.61
CA ASP A 125 11.67 8.16 -26.83
C ASP A 125 10.97 9.52 -26.83
N SER A 126 9.82 9.62 -26.14
CA SER A 126 9.05 10.86 -25.95
C SER A 126 8.56 10.94 -24.49
N PRO A 127 9.43 11.37 -23.56
CA PRO A 127 9.08 11.46 -22.14
C PRO A 127 7.94 12.45 -21.90
N PRO A 128 6.97 12.10 -21.00
CA PRO A 128 5.87 13.00 -20.62
C PRO A 128 6.34 14.07 -19.63
N ASP A 129 5.53 15.12 -19.43
CA ASP A 129 5.75 16.12 -18.40
C ASP A 129 5.58 15.51 -16.99
N VAL A 130 4.62 14.59 -16.84
CA VAL A 130 4.28 13.90 -15.59
C VAL A 130 4.40 12.38 -15.77
N LEU A 131 5.21 11.72 -14.94
CA LEU A 131 5.35 10.27 -14.95
C LEU A 131 4.86 9.67 -13.64
N ILE A 132 3.89 8.75 -13.72
CA ILE A 132 3.44 7.94 -12.58
C ILE A 132 4.22 6.62 -12.57
N THR A 133 4.75 6.23 -11.40
CA THR A 133 5.57 5.02 -11.29
C THR A 133 5.48 4.36 -9.91
N THR A 134 6.18 3.23 -9.73
CA THR A 134 6.38 2.55 -8.44
C THR A 134 7.83 2.65 -7.98
N PRO A 135 8.13 2.44 -6.68
CA PRO A 135 9.50 2.43 -6.17
C PRO A 135 10.45 1.53 -6.97
N GLU A 136 10.03 0.30 -7.28
CA GLU A 136 10.84 -0.69 -8.01
C GLU A 136 11.12 -0.26 -9.46
N THR A 137 10.14 0.36 -10.10
CA THR A 137 10.33 0.88 -11.46
C THR A 137 11.27 2.07 -11.47
N LEU A 138 11.22 2.93 -10.47
CA LEU A 138 12.13 4.06 -10.34
C LEU A 138 13.60 3.60 -10.29
N VAL A 139 13.88 2.52 -9.57
CA VAL A 139 15.22 1.91 -9.51
C VAL A 139 15.72 1.55 -10.92
N ILE A 140 14.84 1.00 -11.78
CA ILE A 140 15.17 0.70 -13.18
C ILE A 140 15.42 1.98 -13.99
N LEU A 141 14.58 3.00 -13.82
CA LEU A 141 14.71 4.28 -14.54
C LEU A 141 16.06 4.94 -14.29
N LEU A 142 16.56 4.85 -13.06
CA LEU A 142 17.83 5.42 -12.62
C LEU A 142 19.09 4.72 -13.20
N THR A 143 18.93 3.68 -14.02
CA THR A 143 20.05 3.03 -14.75
C THR A 143 19.94 3.19 -16.26
N GLN A 144 18.87 3.80 -16.76
CA GLN A 144 18.63 3.98 -18.18
C GLN A 144 19.03 5.39 -18.62
N GLN A 145 20.06 5.54 -19.46
CA GLN A 145 20.62 6.84 -19.86
C GLN A 145 19.58 7.81 -20.44
N LYS A 146 18.65 7.33 -21.29
CA LYS A 146 17.56 8.15 -21.82
C LYS A 146 16.66 8.70 -20.71
N MET A 147 16.37 7.87 -19.71
CA MET A 147 15.51 8.28 -18.57
C MET A 147 16.24 9.20 -17.62
N LEU A 148 17.52 9.00 -17.36
CA LEU A 148 18.36 9.93 -16.60
C LEU A 148 18.36 11.31 -17.25
N THR A 149 18.51 11.38 -18.58
CA THR A 149 18.43 12.62 -19.34
C THR A 149 17.02 13.25 -19.24
N ALA A 150 15.95 12.45 -19.32
CA ALA A 150 14.58 12.94 -19.16
C ALA A 150 14.31 13.49 -17.76
N LEU A 151 14.86 12.85 -16.72
CA LEU A 151 14.70 13.22 -15.30
C LEU A 151 15.67 14.32 -14.85
N SER A 152 16.60 14.79 -15.68
CA SER A 152 17.61 15.80 -15.27
C SER A 152 17.03 17.16 -14.92
N GLU A 153 15.79 17.43 -15.30
CA GLU A 153 15.07 18.67 -14.96
C GLU A 153 13.82 18.42 -14.11
N LEU A 154 13.85 17.35 -13.32
CA LEU A 154 12.79 17.01 -12.38
C LEU A 154 12.66 18.08 -11.29
N GLU A 155 11.47 18.65 -11.13
CA GLU A 155 11.20 19.71 -10.15
C GLU A 155 10.44 19.19 -8.93
N ARG A 156 9.56 18.21 -9.15
CA ARG A 156 8.62 17.75 -8.14
C ARG A 156 8.56 16.23 -8.06
N VAL A 157 8.54 15.74 -6.82
CA VAL A 157 8.23 14.33 -6.52
C VAL A 157 7.06 14.31 -5.55
N ILE A 158 5.99 13.63 -5.94
CA ILE A 158 4.84 13.36 -5.08
C ILE A 158 4.89 11.87 -4.73
N ILE A 159 4.86 11.54 -3.43
CA ILE A 159 4.85 10.16 -2.94
C ILE A 159 3.53 9.91 -2.24
N ASP A 160 2.74 9.03 -2.81
CA ASP A 160 1.43 8.65 -2.25
C ASP A 160 1.55 7.49 -1.28
N GLU A 161 0.64 7.43 -0.30
CA GLU A 161 0.55 6.41 0.75
C GLU A 161 1.91 6.14 1.43
N VAL A 162 2.59 7.22 1.86
CA VAL A 162 3.92 7.17 2.49
C VAL A 162 3.97 6.16 3.64
N HIS A 163 2.89 6.04 4.42
CA HIS A 163 2.81 5.12 5.55
C HIS A 163 3.00 3.64 5.17
N GLU A 164 2.66 3.22 3.94
CA GLU A 164 2.87 1.86 3.46
C GLU A 164 4.36 1.54 3.16
N LEU A 165 5.19 2.57 3.11
CA LEU A 165 6.60 2.45 2.77
C LEU A 165 7.52 2.50 3.99
N LEU A 166 7.11 3.17 5.08
CA LEU A 166 7.97 3.49 6.22
C LEU A 166 8.65 2.25 6.84
N SER A 167 7.90 1.17 7.05
CA SER A 167 8.35 -0.03 7.74
C SER A 167 8.81 -1.16 6.80
N SER A 168 9.08 -0.86 5.54
CA SER A 168 9.40 -1.86 4.53
C SER A 168 10.75 -1.61 3.86
N GLU A 169 11.39 -2.66 3.35
CA GLU A 169 12.58 -2.56 2.50
C GLU A 169 12.32 -1.73 1.24
N ARG A 170 11.09 -1.78 0.70
CA ARG A 170 10.65 -0.95 -0.44
C ARG A 170 10.78 0.54 -0.14
N GLY A 171 10.49 0.93 1.10
CA GLY A 171 10.69 2.29 1.58
C GLY A 171 12.16 2.65 1.68
N SER A 172 12.99 1.76 2.23
CA SER A 172 14.44 1.94 2.27
C SER A 172 15.03 2.10 0.86
N GLN A 173 14.57 1.30 -0.11
CA GLN A 173 14.92 1.39 -1.52
C GLN A 173 14.50 2.73 -2.14
N LEU A 174 13.26 3.18 -1.87
CA LEU A 174 12.77 4.47 -2.34
C LEU A 174 13.59 5.62 -1.77
N SER A 175 13.91 5.60 -0.49
CA SER A 175 14.65 6.66 0.18
C SER A 175 16.01 6.91 -0.47
N ILE A 176 16.80 5.85 -0.78
CA ILE A 176 18.05 6.00 -1.55
C ILE A 176 17.76 6.46 -2.99
N SER A 177 16.70 5.97 -3.61
CA SER A 177 16.34 6.38 -4.97
C SER A 177 16.04 7.87 -5.08
N LEU A 178 15.44 8.47 -4.04
CA LEU A 178 15.19 9.91 -3.96
C LEU A 178 16.49 10.73 -3.89
N GLU A 179 17.50 10.25 -3.19
CA GLU A 179 18.81 10.92 -3.16
C GLU A 179 19.53 10.76 -4.52
N ARG A 180 19.41 9.60 -5.17
CA ARG A 180 19.92 9.39 -6.54
C ARG A 180 19.22 10.28 -7.58
N LEU A 181 17.91 10.52 -7.43
CA LEU A 181 17.19 11.49 -8.26
C LEU A 181 17.71 12.90 -8.06
N GLN A 182 17.93 13.30 -6.81
CA GLN A 182 18.47 14.63 -6.50
C GLN A 182 19.87 14.82 -7.10
N LEU A 183 20.71 13.79 -7.09
CA LEU A 183 22.02 13.83 -7.77
C LEU A 183 21.90 14.00 -9.29
N ASN A 184 20.87 13.41 -9.89
CA ASN A 184 20.65 13.46 -11.33
C ASN A 184 19.99 14.76 -11.79
N SER A 185 19.29 15.47 -10.90
CA SER A 185 18.57 16.70 -11.24
C SER A 185 19.47 17.92 -11.19
N ASN A 186 19.35 18.80 -12.20
CA ASN A 186 20.06 20.09 -12.25
C ASN A 186 19.53 21.13 -11.25
N GLN A 187 18.45 20.79 -10.53
CA GLN A 187 17.79 21.72 -9.60
C GLN A 187 17.34 20.99 -8.33
N LYS A 188 16.99 21.76 -7.30
CA LYS A 188 16.42 21.19 -6.07
C LYS A 188 15.06 20.57 -6.39
N ILE A 189 14.90 19.29 -6.08
CA ILE A 189 13.63 18.58 -6.17
C ILE A 189 12.82 18.85 -4.89
N ILE A 190 11.60 19.34 -5.05
CA ILE A 190 10.65 19.51 -3.94
C ILE A 190 9.85 18.22 -3.78
N ARG A 191 9.78 17.71 -2.55
CA ARG A 191 9.13 16.44 -2.21
C ARG A 191 7.83 16.69 -1.45
N THR A 192 6.74 16.12 -1.93
CA THR A 192 5.43 16.15 -1.26
C THR A 192 5.00 14.73 -0.95
N GLY A 193 4.85 14.40 0.33
CA GLY A 193 4.32 13.12 0.78
C GLY A 193 2.83 13.22 1.09
N LEU A 194 2.07 12.20 0.70
CA LEU A 194 0.66 12.02 1.06
C LEU A 194 0.54 10.76 1.91
N SER A 195 -0.09 10.88 3.06
CA SER A 195 -0.20 9.76 4.00
C SER A 195 -1.58 9.72 4.65
N ALA A 196 -2.02 8.52 5.00
CA ALA A 196 -3.00 8.35 6.06
C ALA A 196 -2.36 8.69 7.42
N THR A 197 -3.11 8.57 8.50
CA THR A 197 -2.60 8.83 9.84
C THR A 197 -1.46 7.88 10.19
N VAL A 198 -0.37 8.40 10.73
CA VAL A 198 0.83 7.67 11.17
C VAL A 198 1.14 7.99 12.63
N GLY A 199 1.70 7.04 13.36
CA GLY A 199 2.03 7.22 14.78
C GLY A 199 3.23 8.15 14.98
N ASN A 200 4.30 7.99 14.21
CA ASN A 200 5.50 8.84 14.28
C ASN A 200 5.58 9.77 13.05
N ILE A 201 5.07 10.98 13.23
CA ILE A 201 4.92 11.97 12.15
C ILE A 201 6.28 12.57 11.74
N GLU A 202 7.17 12.79 12.71
CA GLU A 202 8.49 13.40 12.47
C GLU A 202 9.39 12.47 11.66
N ASP A 203 9.44 11.19 12.02
CA ASP A 203 10.16 10.17 11.27
C ASP A 203 9.64 10.02 9.83
N ALA A 204 8.32 10.09 9.64
CA ALA A 204 7.72 10.08 8.31
C ALA A 204 8.13 11.32 7.47
N GLY A 205 8.23 12.48 8.10
CA GLY A 205 8.77 13.69 7.47
C GLY A 205 10.24 13.53 7.06
N HIS A 206 11.08 13.07 7.96
CA HIS A 206 12.50 12.82 7.67
C HIS A 206 12.70 11.71 6.62
N PHE A 207 11.90 10.66 6.65
CA PHE A 207 11.91 9.64 5.61
C PHE A 207 11.67 10.23 4.21
N LEU A 208 10.76 11.19 4.10
CA LEU A 208 10.40 11.85 2.85
C LEU A 208 11.53 12.73 2.31
N VAL A 209 12.09 13.59 3.17
CA VAL A 209 13.00 14.66 2.72
C VAL A 209 14.49 14.35 2.93
N GLY A 210 14.81 13.36 3.75
CA GLY A 210 16.16 13.01 4.15
C GLY A 210 16.55 13.57 5.53
N THR A 211 17.77 13.26 5.98
CA THR A 211 18.21 13.45 7.37
C THR A 211 18.32 14.92 7.81
N GLU A 212 18.72 15.80 6.90
CA GLU A 212 19.13 17.18 7.25
C GLU A 212 18.17 18.26 6.75
N LYS A 213 17.07 17.88 6.11
CA LYS A 213 16.15 18.82 5.49
C LYS A 213 14.87 18.98 6.33
N PRO A 214 14.35 20.21 6.50
CA PRO A 214 13.08 20.42 7.16
C PRO A 214 11.92 19.93 6.27
N CYS A 215 10.94 19.27 6.90
CA CYS A 215 9.68 18.88 6.28
C CYS A 215 8.53 19.61 6.95
N LYS A 216 7.68 20.29 6.18
CA LYS A 216 6.48 20.90 6.73
C LYS A 216 5.38 19.86 6.89
N ILE A 217 4.98 19.60 8.12
CA ILE A 217 3.89 18.68 8.43
C ILE A 217 2.54 19.42 8.36
N ILE A 218 1.62 18.87 7.56
CA ILE A 218 0.26 19.39 7.40
C ILE A 218 -0.70 18.26 7.75
N GLN A 219 -1.28 18.34 8.93
CA GLN A 219 -2.12 17.27 9.47
C GLN A 219 -3.57 17.73 9.58
N ASP A 220 -4.49 16.91 9.07
CA ASP A 220 -5.90 17.05 9.39
C ASP A 220 -6.15 16.60 10.83
N LYS A 221 -6.56 17.56 11.67
CA LYS A 221 -6.88 17.29 13.08
C LYS A 221 -8.36 16.97 13.29
N SER A 222 -9.17 16.96 12.24
CA SER A 222 -10.57 16.60 12.35
C SER A 222 -10.70 15.13 12.75
N MET A 223 -11.26 14.89 13.92
CA MET A 223 -11.58 13.53 14.36
C MET A 223 -12.76 13.02 13.53
N ARG A 224 -12.53 12.06 12.64
CA ARG A 224 -13.63 11.28 12.09
C ARG A 224 -14.31 10.49 13.22
N LYS A 225 -15.61 10.60 13.27
CA LYS A 225 -16.40 9.71 14.14
C LYS A 225 -16.54 8.36 13.44
N TYR A 226 -16.14 7.32 14.12
CA TYR A 226 -16.31 5.93 13.67
C TYR A 226 -17.47 5.34 14.48
N ASP A 227 -18.49 4.87 13.79
CA ASP A 227 -19.61 4.13 14.36
C ASP A 227 -19.37 2.64 14.08
N VAL A 228 -18.74 1.97 15.03
CA VAL A 228 -18.31 0.58 14.90
C VAL A 228 -19.04 -0.27 15.92
N GLU A 229 -19.87 -1.17 15.41
CA GLU A 229 -20.50 -2.23 16.18
C GLU A 229 -19.58 -3.46 16.23
N VAL A 230 -19.53 -4.12 17.38
CA VAL A 230 -18.82 -5.41 17.54
C VAL A 230 -19.83 -6.48 17.93
N LYS A 231 -19.80 -7.59 17.21
CA LYS A 231 -20.66 -8.74 17.45
C LYS A 231 -19.83 -10.01 17.61
N PHE A 232 -19.92 -10.63 18.77
CA PHE A 232 -19.37 -11.95 18.99
C PHE A 232 -20.36 -13.02 18.51
N VAL A 233 -19.87 -13.98 17.72
CA VAL A 233 -20.64 -15.11 17.21
C VAL A 233 -19.98 -16.39 17.68
N LYS A 234 -20.66 -17.13 18.56
CA LYS A 234 -20.18 -18.44 19.00
C LYS A 234 -20.36 -19.46 17.87
N GLY A 235 -19.30 -20.16 17.53
CA GLY A 235 -19.35 -21.24 16.55
C GLY A 235 -18.34 -21.10 15.42
N SER A 236 -18.59 -21.77 14.34
CA SER A 236 -17.73 -21.82 13.16
C SER A 236 -17.94 -20.61 12.24
N ILE A 237 -17.17 -20.54 11.18
CA ILE A 237 -17.31 -19.53 10.13
C ILE A 237 -18.69 -19.59 9.43
N SER A 238 -19.40 -20.73 9.52
CA SER A 238 -20.76 -20.89 8.99
C SER A 238 -21.76 -20.03 9.76
N GLU A 239 -21.68 -20.01 11.11
CA GLU A 239 -22.52 -19.16 11.96
C GLU A 239 -22.15 -17.67 11.80
N VAL A 240 -20.89 -17.37 11.51
CA VAL A 240 -20.45 -16.02 11.16
C VAL A 240 -21.12 -15.56 9.85
N ALA A 241 -21.19 -16.43 8.84
CA ALA A 241 -21.88 -16.13 7.58
C ALA A 241 -23.38 -15.88 7.81
N ASP A 242 -24.05 -16.71 8.61
CA ASP A 242 -25.47 -16.52 8.96
C ASP A 242 -25.70 -15.19 9.68
N SER A 243 -24.84 -14.87 10.64
CA SER A 243 -24.90 -13.61 11.38
C SER A 243 -24.67 -12.39 10.47
N THR A 244 -23.77 -12.52 9.49
CA THR A 244 -23.49 -11.49 8.47
C THR A 244 -24.72 -11.23 7.62
N ILE A 245 -25.34 -12.28 7.08
CA ILE A 245 -26.55 -12.19 6.24
C ILE A 245 -27.70 -11.54 7.03
N GLN A 246 -27.97 -12.03 8.24
CA GLN A 246 -29.02 -11.46 9.09
C GLN A 246 -28.81 -9.98 9.42
N TYR A 247 -27.56 -9.56 9.62
CA TYR A 247 -27.25 -8.14 9.87
C TYR A 247 -27.53 -7.29 8.64
N ILE A 248 -27.12 -7.75 7.46
CA ILE A 248 -27.33 -7.06 6.19
C ILE A 248 -28.83 -6.91 5.89
N GLU A 249 -29.58 -7.99 6.01
CA GLU A 249 -31.04 -8.00 5.79
C GLU A 249 -31.76 -7.03 6.73
N LYS A 250 -31.41 -7.04 8.02
CA LYS A 250 -31.97 -6.08 9.01
C LYS A 250 -31.57 -4.63 8.74
N SER A 251 -30.42 -4.41 8.14
CA SER A 251 -29.90 -3.06 7.86
C SER A 251 -30.61 -2.40 6.69
N GLY A 252 -31.28 -3.14 5.81
CA GLY A 252 -31.93 -2.65 4.59
C GLY A 252 -30.97 -2.01 3.57
N ILE A 253 -29.69 -2.38 3.61
CA ILE A 253 -28.63 -1.82 2.75
C ILE A 253 -28.76 -2.41 1.35
N ASN A 254 -28.89 -1.54 0.34
CA ASN A 254 -29.00 -1.91 -1.08
C ASN A 254 -27.77 -1.49 -1.91
N SER A 255 -26.68 -1.08 -1.28
CA SER A 255 -25.43 -0.72 -1.91
C SER A 255 -24.39 -1.81 -1.74
N PRO A 256 -23.23 -1.75 -2.45
CA PRO A 256 -22.14 -2.68 -2.24
C PRO A 256 -21.64 -2.67 -0.79
N ILE A 257 -21.36 -3.86 -0.26
CA ILE A 257 -20.81 -4.08 1.08
C ILE A 257 -19.39 -4.63 0.92
N LEU A 258 -18.43 -4.07 1.64
CA LEU A 258 -17.10 -4.64 1.76
C LEU A 258 -17.02 -5.51 3.02
N LEU A 259 -16.58 -6.76 2.84
CA LEU A 259 -16.31 -7.67 3.95
C LEU A 259 -14.80 -7.99 3.97
N PHE A 260 -14.08 -7.41 4.91
CA PHE A 260 -12.65 -7.63 5.08
C PHE A 260 -12.35 -8.87 5.91
N THR A 261 -11.35 -9.63 5.49
CA THR A 261 -10.71 -10.71 6.25
C THR A 261 -9.20 -10.45 6.36
N ASN A 262 -8.52 -11.12 7.26
CA ASN A 262 -7.07 -10.95 7.41
C ASN A 262 -6.27 -11.77 6.41
N THR A 263 -6.78 -12.94 6.01
CA THR A 263 -6.08 -13.85 5.09
C THR A 263 -6.90 -14.14 3.83
N ARG A 264 -6.22 -14.52 2.75
CA ARG A 264 -6.86 -14.93 1.49
C ARG A 264 -7.66 -16.21 1.69
N GLY A 265 -7.16 -17.14 2.53
CA GLY A 265 -7.85 -18.38 2.87
C GLY A 265 -9.20 -18.11 3.52
N GLU A 266 -9.25 -17.23 4.54
CA GLU A 266 -10.51 -16.81 5.16
C GLU A 266 -11.46 -16.17 4.15
N SER A 267 -10.96 -15.30 3.26
CA SER A 267 -11.82 -14.65 2.25
C SER A 267 -12.43 -15.66 1.28
N GLU A 268 -11.64 -16.63 0.81
CA GLU A 268 -12.12 -17.69 -0.08
C GLU A 268 -13.17 -18.58 0.59
N PHE A 269 -12.89 -18.99 1.84
CA PHE A 269 -13.77 -19.89 2.58
C PHE A 269 -15.09 -19.20 2.95
N LEU A 270 -15.02 -17.98 3.50
CA LEU A 270 -16.21 -17.21 3.85
C LEU A 270 -17.07 -16.88 2.63
N ALA A 271 -16.45 -16.52 1.50
CA ALA A 271 -17.18 -16.27 0.27
C ALA A 271 -17.88 -17.52 -0.28
N SER A 272 -17.26 -18.71 -0.17
CA SER A 272 -17.89 -19.95 -0.61
C SER A 272 -19.14 -20.28 0.21
N ILE A 273 -19.07 -20.09 1.54
CA ILE A 273 -20.22 -20.31 2.44
C ILE A 273 -21.32 -19.29 2.18
N LEU A 274 -20.98 -18.01 2.02
CA LEU A 274 -21.97 -16.97 1.71
C LEU A 274 -22.71 -17.26 0.41
N ARG A 275 -22.03 -17.73 -0.64
CA ARG A 275 -22.67 -18.11 -1.91
C ARG A 275 -23.68 -19.25 -1.79
N GLU A 276 -23.45 -20.17 -0.86
CA GLU A 276 -24.39 -21.26 -0.60
C GLU A 276 -25.63 -20.82 0.20
N LYS A 277 -25.45 -19.79 1.06
CA LYS A 277 -26.47 -19.36 2.02
C LYS A 277 -27.32 -18.17 1.58
N THR A 278 -26.90 -17.40 0.57
CA THR A 278 -27.67 -16.23 0.09
C THR A 278 -27.71 -16.14 -1.42
N LEU A 279 -28.76 -15.48 -1.94
CA LEU A 279 -28.91 -15.14 -3.35
C LEU A 279 -28.19 -13.82 -3.72
N MET A 280 -27.59 -13.15 -2.76
CA MET A 280 -26.80 -11.94 -3.03
C MET A 280 -25.61 -12.27 -3.93
N ASN A 281 -25.21 -11.31 -4.77
CA ASN A 281 -23.96 -11.45 -5.52
C ASN A 281 -22.76 -11.41 -4.57
N ILE A 282 -21.93 -12.45 -4.59
CA ILE A 282 -20.73 -12.57 -3.76
C ILE A 282 -19.49 -12.55 -4.65
N GLU A 283 -18.71 -11.50 -4.55
CA GLU A 283 -17.44 -11.35 -5.28
C GLU A 283 -16.24 -11.40 -4.34
N LEU A 284 -15.09 -11.66 -4.90
CA LEU A 284 -13.82 -11.78 -4.18
C LEU A 284 -12.77 -10.82 -4.75
N HIS A 285 -11.96 -10.24 -3.85
CA HIS A 285 -10.84 -9.41 -4.26
C HIS A 285 -9.61 -9.60 -3.36
N HIS A 286 -8.60 -10.32 -3.86
CA HIS A 286 -7.30 -10.47 -3.19
C HIS A 286 -6.15 -10.68 -4.20
N GLY A 287 -4.91 -10.55 -3.73
CA GLY A 287 -3.71 -10.52 -4.58
C GLY A 287 -3.42 -11.78 -5.40
N SER A 288 -3.97 -12.96 -5.03
CA SER A 288 -3.77 -14.22 -5.76
C SER A 288 -4.77 -14.45 -6.90
N LEU A 289 -5.82 -13.65 -6.98
CA LEU A 289 -6.74 -13.69 -8.13
C LEU A 289 -6.07 -13.10 -9.38
N SER A 290 -6.50 -13.56 -10.56
CA SER A 290 -6.01 -13.01 -11.82
C SER A 290 -6.33 -11.52 -11.92
N LYS A 291 -5.53 -10.79 -12.72
CA LYS A 291 -5.74 -9.36 -12.97
C LYS A 291 -7.15 -9.08 -13.50
N GLN A 292 -7.61 -9.91 -14.43
CA GLN A 292 -8.93 -9.76 -15.03
C GLN A 292 -10.06 -9.89 -14.00
N VAL A 293 -10.00 -10.91 -13.13
CA VAL A 293 -11.01 -11.12 -12.07
C VAL A 293 -11.06 -9.92 -11.12
N ARG A 294 -9.91 -9.39 -10.72
CA ARG A 294 -9.85 -8.21 -9.85
C ARG A 294 -10.46 -6.97 -10.50
N GLU A 295 -10.16 -6.74 -11.79
CA GLU A 295 -10.72 -5.62 -12.56
C GLU A 295 -12.23 -5.74 -12.76
N GLU A 296 -12.75 -6.95 -12.95
CA GLU A 296 -14.18 -7.24 -12.98
C GLU A 296 -14.85 -6.85 -11.64
N THR A 297 -14.30 -7.30 -10.51
CA THR A 297 -14.82 -6.97 -9.17
C THR A 297 -14.75 -5.45 -8.88
N GLU A 298 -13.66 -4.78 -9.24
CA GLU A 298 -13.53 -3.33 -9.12
C GLU A 298 -14.60 -2.59 -9.96
N SER A 299 -14.92 -3.09 -11.15
CA SER A 299 -15.96 -2.52 -12.02
C SER A 299 -17.36 -2.67 -11.41
N ILE A 300 -17.66 -3.83 -10.82
CA ILE A 300 -18.92 -4.09 -10.11
C ILE A 300 -19.08 -3.13 -8.93
N LEU A 301 -18.03 -2.94 -8.13
CA LEU A 301 -18.06 -1.97 -7.02
C LEU A 301 -18.35 -0.54 -7.51
N ARG A 302 -17.71 -0.11 -8.60
CA ARG A 302 -17.91 1.25 -9.17
C ARG A 302 -19.32 1.44 -9.75
N SER A 303 -19.92 0.40 -10.28
CA SER A 303 -21.30 0.48 -10.81
C SER A 303 -22.34 0.65 -9.70
N GLY A 304 -21.95 0.46 -8.43
CA GLY A 304 -22.89 0.52 -7.30
C GLY A 304 -23.84 -0.66 -7.21
N SER A 305 -23.58 -1.76 -7.96
CA SER A 305 -24.40 -2.96 -7.91
C SER A 305 -24.39 -3.56 -6.51
N SER A 306 -25.57 -3.87 -5.97
CA SER A 306 -25.70 -4.49 -4.65
C SER A 306 -25.03 -5.86 -4.60
N GLY A 307 -24.43 -6.18 -3.46
CA GLY A 307 -23.73 -7.43 -3.21
C GLY A 307 -22.66 -7.31 -2.15
N ILE A 308 -22.00 -8.42 -1.86
CA ILE A 308 -20.92 -8.48 -0.89
C ILE A 308 -19.60 -8.74 -1.64
N VAL A 309 -18.62 -7.88 -1.43
CA VAL A 309 -17.25 -8.13 -1.90
C VAL A 309 -16.39 -8.53 -0.71
N VAL A 310 -16.01 -9.81 -0.67
CA VAL A 310 -15.11 -10.34 0.35
C VAL A 310 -13.68 -10.06 -0.09
N CYS A 311 -12.89 -9.39 0.75
CA CYS A 311 -11.57 -8.92 0.37
C CYS A 311 -10.57 -8.95 1.51
N THR A 312 -9.28 -8.94 1.14
CA THR A 312 -8.16 -8.71 2.05
C THR A 312 -7.68 -7.25 1.96
N SER A 313 -6.46 -6.94 2.39
CA SER A 313 -5.83 -5.61 2.29
C SER A 313 -5.82 -5.02 0.86
N SER A 314 -6.12 -5.79 -0.17
CA SER A 314 -6.11 -5.36 -1.57
C SER A 314 -7.09 -4.24 -1.93
N LEU A 315 -8.19 -4.07 -1.15
CA LEU A 315 -9.15 -2.96 -1.26
C LEU A 315 -9.04 -1.96 -0.09
N GLU A 316 -8.04 -2.10 0.76
CA GLU A 316 -7.79 -1.23 1.91
C GLU A 316 -7.27 0.15 1.47
N LEU A 317 -6.42 0.19 0.43
CA LEU A 317 -5.75 1.39 -0.05
C LEU A 317 -6.53 2.08 -1.18
N GLY A 318 -6.37 3.38 -1.26
CA GLY A 318 -6.76 4.47 -2.16
C GLY A 318 -7.51 4.24 -3.49
N LEU A 319 -7.99 3.03 -3.80
CA LEU A 319 -8.80 2.79 -4.99
C LEU A 319 -10.14 3.51 -4.88
N ASP A 320 -10.57 4.17 -5.95
CA ASP A 320 -11.94 4.69 -6.07
C ASP A 320 -12.89 3.55 -6.45
N ILE A 321 -13.47 2.94 -5.43
CA ILE A 321 -14.37 1.79 -5.53
C ILE A 321 -15.86 2.19 -5.49
N GLY A 322 -16.17 3.46 -5.63
CA GLY A 322 -17.55 3.93 -5.58
C GLY A 322 -18.09 4.11 -4.15
N SER A 323 -19.40 4.19 -3.98
CA SER A 323 -20.05 4.33 -2.65
C SER A 323 -20.29 2.99 -2.01
N VAL A 324 -19.70 2.81 -0.82
CA VAL A 324 -19.92 1.67 0.06
C VAL A 324 -20.59 2.20 1.33
N GLU A 325 -21.73 1.64 1.73
CA GLU A 325 -22.46 2.11 2.92
C GLU A 325 -22.03 1.38 4.19
N LEU A 326 -21.61 0.13 4.07
CA LEU A 326 -21.22 -0.70 5.21
C LEU A 326 -19.90 -1.41 4.92
N VAL A 327 -19.01 -1.34 5.90
CA VAL A 327 -17.82 -2.17 5.95
C VAL A 327 -17.98 -3.19 7.08
N ILE A 328 -17.84 -4.47 6.75
CA ILE A 328 -17.81 -5.57 7.71
C ILE A 328 -16.37 -6.07 7.82
N HIS A 329 -15.94 -6.43 9.01
CA HIS A 329 -14.67 -7.07 9.27
C HIS A 329 -14.88 -8.40 10.00
N TYR A 330 -14.33 -9.48 9.47
CA TYR A 330 -14.30 -10.78 10.13
C TYR A 330 -12.99 -10.96 10.90
N GLY A 331 -13.08 -11.32 12.19
CA GLY A 331 -11.96 -11.40 13.12
C GLY A 331 -11.47 -10.03 13.63
N SER A 332 -10.39 -10.02 14.37
CA SER A 332 -9.75 -8.76 14.79
C SER A 332 -9.04 -8.08 13.61
N PRO A 333 -9.12 -6.75 13.48
CA PRO A 333 -8.37 -6.01 12.47
C PRO A 333 -6.86 -5.94 12.73
N ARG A 334 -6.37 -6.46 13.83
CA ARG A 334 -4.96 -6.53 14.29
C ARG A 334 -4.32 -5.18 14.60
N GLN A 335 -4.68 -4.12 13.89
CA GLN A 335 -4.10 -2.78 14.03
C GLN A 335 -5.18 -1.69 13.96
N VAL A 336 -4.98 -0.61 14.70
CA VAL A 336 -5.83 0.60 14.69
C VAL A 336 -5.83 1.24 13.32
N SER A 337 -4.64 1.41 12.73
CA SER A 337 -4.45 1.99 11.40
C SER A 337 -5.21 1.22 10.33
N LYS A 338 -5.16 -0.12 10.35
CA LYS A 338 -5.88 -0.98 9.41
C LYS A 338 -7.40 -0.85 9.56
N LEU A 339 -7.90 -0.86 10.79
CA LEU A 339 -9.33 -0.65 11.04
C LEU A 339 -9.81 0.70 10.50
N MET A 340 -9.07 1.78 10.78
CA MET A 340 -9.41 3.13 10.31
C MET A 340 -9.40 3.22 8.76
N GLN A 341 -8.45 2.58 8.09
CA GLN A 341 -8.37 2.54 6.63
C GLN A 341 -9.52 1.75 6.02
N ARG A 342 -9.87 0.56 6.58
CA ARG A 342 -10.95 -0.31 6.12
C ARG A 342 -12.31 0.35 6.31
N ILE A 343 -12.63 0.81 7.50
CA ILE A 343 -13.91 1.49 7.78
C ILE A 343 -13.99 2.81 7.03
N GLY A 344 -12.87 3.49 6.84
CA GLY A 344 -12.78 4.70 6.02
C GLY A 344 -13.20 4.51 4.55
N ARG A 345 -13.44 3.27 4.08
CA ARG A 345 -14.03 2.96 2.77
C ARG A 345 -15.54 3.18 2.73
N SER A 346 -16.23 3.15 3.88
CA SER A 346 -17.64 3.53 3.92
C SER A 346 -17.77 5.03 3.63
N LYS A 347 -18.54 5.37 2.58
CA LYS A 347 -18.77 6.76 2.19
C LYS A 347 -19.80 7.41 3.09
N HIS A 348 -19.54 8.70 3.33
CA HIS A 348 -20.43 9.56 4.08
C HIS A 348 -21.07 10.59 3.15
N PHE A 349 -22.38 10.73 3.27
CA PHE A 349 -22.98 12.05 3.08
C PHE A 349 -22.39 12.99 4.15
N ARG A 350 -22.04 14.22 3.77
CA ARG A 350 -21.48 15.24 4.67
C ARG A 350 -22.20 15.19 6.02
N ASN A 351 -21.48 14.93 7.11
CA ASN A 351 -21.90 14.86 8.53
C ASN A 351 -22.31 13.48 9.12
N SER A 352 -22.16 12.36 8.47
CA SER A 352 -22.39 11.04 9.10
C SER A 352 -21.07 10.33 9.51
N SER A 353 -21.14 9.51 10.57
CA SER A 353 -20.01 8.69 11.04
C SER A 353 -19.71 7.52 10.11
N ALA A 354 -18.42 7.09 9.99
CA ALA A 354 -18.04 5.90 9.24
C ALA A 354 -18.66 4.65 9.87
N ARG A 355 -19.48 3.91 9.11
CA ARG A 355 -20.22 2.78 9.62
C ARG A 355 -19.47 1.48 9.40
N GLY A 356 -19.22 0.74 10.47
CA GLY A 356 -18.52 -0.53 10.44
C GLY A 356 -19.13 -1.56 11.39
N LEU A 357 -19.02 -2.84 11.01
CA LEU A 357 -19.34 -3.99 11.84
C LEU A 357 -18.12 -4.90 11.94
N ILE A 358 -17.73 -5.27 13.16
CA ILE A 358 -16.71 -6.30 13.37
C ILE A 358 -17.39 -7.54 13.92
N ILE A 359 -17.20 -8.68 13.27
CA ILE A 359 -17.73 -9.96 13.72
C ILE A 359 -16.55 -10.83 14.14
N THR A 360 -16.51 -11.19 15.42
CA THR A 360 -15.51 -12.06 16.02
C THR A 360 -16.12 -13.41 16.37
N ASN A 361 -15.37 -14.49 16.31
CA ASN A 361 -15.80 -15.83 16.74
C ASN A 361 -14.76 -16.50 17.67
N SER A 362 -13.71 -15.77 18.04
CA SER A 362 -12.75 -16.20 19.05
C SER A 362 -12.69 -15.15 20.17
N PRO A 363 -12.52 -15.59 21.43
CA PRO A 363 -12.37 -14.66 22.57
C PRO A 363 -11.17 -13.72 22.40
N ASP A 364 -10.08 -14.20 21.82
CA ASP A 364 -8.88 -13.39 21.62
C ASP A 364 -9.11 -12.28 20.60
N ASP A 365 -9.79 -12.56 19.50
CA ASP A 365 -10.18 -11.53 18.54
C ASP A 365 -11.11 -10.48 19.15
N GLU A 366 -12.00 -10.91 20.08
CA GLU A 366 -12.90 -9.99 20.80
C GLU A 366 -12.12 -9.04 21.74
N PHE A 367 -11.17 -9.58 22.51
CA PHE A 367 -10.31 -8.75 23.38
C PHE A 367 -9.46 -7.78 22.59
N GLU A 368 -8.87 -8.26 21.51
CA GLU A 368 -8.03 -7.46 20.65
C GLU A 368 -8.83 -6.35 19.97
N THR A 369 -10.01 -6.67 19.44
CA THR A 369 -10.93 -5.68 18.86
C THR A 369 -11.30 -4.60 19.87
N LYS A 370 -11.60 -4.96 21.12
CA LYS A 370 -11.88 -3.98 22.19
C LYS A 370 -10.68 -3.11 22.53
N ALA A 371 -9.48 -3.70 22.57
CA ALA A 371 -8.25 -2.94 22.78
C ALA A 371 -8.01 -1.92 21.65
N ILE A 372 -8.24 -2.32 20.41
CA ILE A 372 -8.12 -1.45 19.22
C ILE A 372 -9.15 -0.31 19.27
N LEU A 373 -10.41 -0.60 19.57
CA LEU A 373 -11.47 0.42 19.67
C LEU A 373 -11.20 1.41 20.81
N ASP A 374 -10.67 0.96 21.93
CA ASP A 374 -10.26 1.83 23.03
C ASP A 374 -9.10 2.75 22.60
N ARG A 375 -8.14 2.24 21.84
CA ARG A 375 -7.05 3.06 21.28
C ARG A 375 -7.57 4.11 20.30
N ILE A 376 -8.54 3.79 19.45
CA ILE A 376 -9.19 4.76 18.55
C ILE A 376 -9.82 5.89 19.35
N LYS A 377 -10.57 5.57 20.41
CA LYS A 377 -11.20 6.59 21.29
C LYS A 377 -10.18 7.53 21.92
N ASN A 378 -9.00 7.01 22.24
CA ASN A 378 -7.89 7.76 22.84
C ASN A 378 -6.93 8.35 21.81
N SER A 379 -7.25 8.28 20.51
CA SER A 379 -6.40 8.77 19.41
C SER A 379 -4.98 8.18 19.41
N SER A 380 -4.82 6.96 19.92
CA SER A 380 -3.55 6.23 19.98
C SER A 380 -3.44 5.29 18.79
N ILE A 381 -2.51 5.56 17.89
CA ILE A 381 -2.22 4.75 16.69
C ILE A 381 -0.85 4.10 16.87
N GLU A 382 -0.65 2.96 16.21
CA GLU A 382 0.62 2.25 16.24
C GLU A 382 1.75 3.11 15.69
N GLU A 383 2.91 3.08 16.38
CA GLU A 383 4.13 3.64 15.83
C GLU A 383 4.67 2.76 14.71
N GLN A 384 4.80 3.35 13.53
CA GLN A 384 5.46 2.69 12.42
C GLN A 384 6.96 2.89 12.52
N LYS A 385 7.68 1.82 12.83
CA LYS A 385 9.14 1.85 12.89
C LYS A 385 9.72 1.89 11.48
N ILE A 386 10.61 2.85 11.23
CA ILE A 386 11.38 2.91 9.99
C ILE A 386 12.22 1.64 9.84
N HIS A 387 12.15 1.02 8.66
CA HIS A 387 13.00 -0.12 8.33
C HIS A 387 14.43 0.37 8.06
N ASN A 388 15.26 0.32 9.10
CA ASN A 388 16.61 0.89 9.08
C ASN A 388 17.67 -0.12 8.62
N LYS A 389 18.70 0.38 7.92
CA LYS A 389 19.92 -0.36 7.58
C LYS A 389 19.69 -1.67 6.82
N SER A 390 18.78 -1.73 5.86
CA SER A 390 18.64 -2.86 4.94
C SER A 390 19.92 -2.99 4.10
N LEU A 391 20.83 -3.87 4.49
CA LEU A 391 22.14 -4.01 3.84
C LEU A 391 22.05 -4.63 2.44
N ASP A 392 21.05 -5.42 2.17
CA ASP A 392 20.70 -5.95 0.85
C ASP A 392 20.23 -4.83 -0.10
N VAL A 393 19.37 -3.92 0.37
CA VAL A 393 18.98 -2.70 -0.35
C VAL A 393 20.20 -1.83 -0.61
N LEU A 394 21.07 -1.65 0.39
CA LEU A 394 22.33 -0.92 0.20
C LEU A 394 23.18 -1.55 -0.89
N ALA A 395 23.42 -2.87 -0.82
CA ALA A 395 24.18 -3.61 -1.81
C ALA A 395 23.65 -3.39 -3.23
N HIS A 396 22.35 -3.52 -3.40
CA HIS A 396 21.68 -3.29 -4.68
C HIS A 396 21.89 -1.85 -5.18
N HIS A 397 21.76 -0.84 -4.30
CA HIS A 397 21.95 0.56 -4.70
C HIS A 397 23.40 0.94 -4.98
N LEU A 398 24.39 0.32 -4.32
CA LEU A 398 25.81 0.52 -4.63
C LEU A 398 26.12 0.03 -6.05
N VAL A 399 25.57 -1.14 -6.42
CA VAL A 399 25.65 -1.63 -7.80
C VAL A 399 24.94 -0.69 -8.76
N GLY A 400 23.74 -0.23 -8.43
CA GLY A 400 22.96 0.70 -9.25
C GLY A 400 23.67 2.05 -9.47
N LEU A 401 24.32 2.61 -8.44
CA LEU A 401 25.12 3.83 -8.55
C LEU A 401 26.34 3.63 -9.46
N SER A 402 27.03 2.48 -9.36
CA SER A 402 28.16 2.18 -10.24
C SER A 402 27.74 1.95 -11.70
N LEU A 403 26.51 1.43 -11.94
CA LEU A 403 25.94 1.34 -13.29
C LEU A 403 25.59 2.73 -13.85
N GLN A 404 25.13 3.64 -12.99
CA GLN A 404 24.72 4.98 -13.36
C GLN A 404 25.91 5.91 -13.64
N MET A 405 26.96 5.86 -12.80
CA MET A 405 28.03 6.86 -12.73
C MET A 405 29.43 6.29 -13.02
N GLY A 406 29.60 4.97 -13.09
CA GLY A 406 30.89 4.33 -13.31
C GLY A 406 31.70 4.12 -12.03
N GLU A 407 32.97 4.61 -12.02
CA GLU A 407 33.83 4.56 -10.83
C GLU A 407 33.40 5.61 -9.81
N LEU A 408 33.33 5.21 -8.54
CA LEU A 408 32.85 6.03 -7.43
C LEU A 408 33.82 5.97 -6.25
N SER A 409 33.96 7.10 -5.54
CA SER A 409 34.65 7.10 -4.24
C SER A 409 33.72 6.67 -3.12
N VAL A 410 34.25 5.95 -2.14
CA VAL A 410 33.52 5.53 -0.95
C VAL A 410 32.98 6.75 -0.18
N ASP A 411 33.80 7.76 0.05
CA ASP A 411 33.41 8.97 0.80
C ASP A 411 32.22 9.68 0.17
N PHE A 412 32.25 9.89 -1.16
CA PHE A 412 31.15 10.51 -1.90
C PHE A 412 29.87 9.68 -1.76
N THR A 413 29.96 8.38 -2.02
CA THR A 413 28.78 7.50 -2.01
C THR A 413 28.21 7.32 -0.61
N TYR A 414 29.08 7.19 0.40
CA TYR A 414 28.70 7.09 1.80
C TYR A 414 27.91 8.33 2.27
N LYS A 415 28.36 9.55 1.89
CA LYS A 415 27.64 10.79 2.19
C LYS A 415 26.23 10.80 1.59
N ILE A 416 26.08 10.36 0.34
CA ILE A 416 24.78 10.28 -0.33
C ILE A 416 23.87 9.29 0.38
N ILE A 417 24.35 8.08 0.66
CA ILE A 417 23.55 7.04 1.31
C ILE A 417 23.06 7.49 2.68
N ARG A 418 23.88 8.18 3.47
CA ARG A 418 23.48 8.69 4.79
C ARG A 418 22.44 9.82 4.75
N GLN A 419 22.26 10.50 3.62
CA GLN A 419 21.16 11.45 3.46
C GLN A 419 19.80 10.75 3.44
N ALA A 420 19.73 9.50 2.95
CA ALA A 420 18.54 8.68 3.05
C ALA A 420 18.27 8.29 4.51
N TYR A 421 17.16 8.73 5.08
CA TYR A 421 16.86 8.62 6.51
C TYR A 421 16.98 7.19 7.09
N PRO A 422 16.56 6.10 6.40
CA PRO A 422 16.79 4.74 6.88
C PRO A 422 18.26 4.37 7.07
N PHE A 423 19.18 5.06 6.40
CA PHE A 423 20.62 4.80 6.43
C PHE A 423 21.43 5.85 7.19
N ARG A 424 20.79 6.80 7.89
CA ARG A 424 21.45 7.88 8.64
C ARG A 424 22.51 7.39 9.66
N ASN A 425 22.28 6.23 10.24
CA ASN A 425 23.11 5.64 11.28
C ASN A 425 24.02 4.49 10.76
N ILE A 426 24.18 4.34 9.43
CA ILE A 426 25.12 3.37 8.89
C ILE A 426 26.54 3.81 9.19
N THR A 427 27.39 2.91 9.66
CA THR A 427 28.80 3.19 9.90
C THR A 427 29.61 2.99 8.63
N LEU A 428 30.77 3.63 8.53
CA LEU A 428 31.68 3.42 7.41
C LEU A 428 32.17 1.96 7.33
N ALA A 429 32.32 1.30 8.49
CA ALA A 429 32.71 -0.10 8.56
C ALA A 429 31.63 -1.00 7.94
N GLU A 430 30.35 -0.84 8.32
CA GLU A 430 29.22 -1.58 7.73
C GLU A 430 29.14 -1.33 6.21
N PHE A 431 29.31 -0.09 5.77
CA PHE A 431 29.30 0.28 4.35
C PHE A 431 30.44 -0.42 3.58
N CYS A 432 31.67 -0.40 4.09
CA CYS A 432 32.81 -1.08 3.47
C CYS A 432 32.65 -2.59 3.47
N SER A 433 32.08 -3.19 4.52
CA SER A 433 31.81 -4.63 4.56
C SER A 433 30.86 -5.07 3.45
N VAL A 434 29.86 -4.26 3.11
CA VAL A 434 28.97 -4.54 1.96
C VAL A 434 29.75 -4.49 0.64
N LEU A 435 30.67 -3.52 0.47
CA LEU A 435 31.53 -3.46 -0.71
C LEU A 435 32.48 -4.67 -0.80
N GLU A 436 33.05 -5.11 0.33
CA GLU A 436 33.90 -6.29 0.39
C GLU A 436 33.17 -7.57 0.00
N ILE A 437 31.89 -7.73 0.45
CA ILE A 437 31.05 -8.85 0.04
C ILE A 437 30.80 -8.79 -1.48
N LEU A 438 30.42 -7.63 -2.02
CA LEU A 438 30.15 -7.47 -3.45
C LEU A 438 31.41 -7.70 -4.32
N ASP A 439 32.59 -7.35 -3.82
CA ASP A 439 33.89 -7.63 -4.45
C ASP A 439 34.20 -9.12 -4.44
N SER A 440 34.02 -9.79 -3.29
CA SER A 440 34.31 -11.22 -3.11
C SER A 440 33.49 -12.11 -4.07
N ILE A 441 32.27 -11.72 -4.40
CA ILE A 441 31.39 -12.43 -5.35
C ILE A 441 31.49 -11.87 -6.80
N TYR A 442 32.43 -10.97 -7.04
CA TYR A 442 32.71 -10.38 -8.35
C TYR A 442 31.52 -9.59 -8.96
N ILE A 443 30.72 -8.93 -8.16
CA ILE A 443 29.64 -8.02 -8.62
C ILE A 443 30.19 -6.60 -8.77
N LEU A 444 30.95 -6.09 -7.80
CA LEU A 444 31.73 -4.86 -7.89
C LEU A 444 33.22 -5.20 -7.78
N SER A 445 34.08 -4.27 -8.18
CA SER A 445 35.48 -4.25 -7.79
C SER A 445 35.71 -3.14 -6.77
N PHE A 446 36.41 -3.44 -5.68
CA PHE A 446 36.67 -2.49 -4.60
C PHE A 446 38.16 -2.35 -4.31
N ASP A 447 38.75 -1.16 -4.60
CA ASP A 447 40.12 -0.81 -4.23
C ASP A 447 40.11 -0.17 -2.83
N ARG A 448 40.41 -0.97 -1.82
CA ARG A 448 40.41 -0.53 -0.41
C ARG A 448 41.49 0.53 -0.14
N LYS A 449 42.63 0.54 -0.86
CA LYS A 449 43.68 1.53 -0.68
C LYS A 449 43.30 2.91 -1.20
N LYS A 450 42.60 2.93 -2.36
CA LYS A 450 42.12 4.17 -2.97
C LYS A 450 40.73 4.55 -2.51
N MET A 451 40.06 3.71 -1.72
CA MET A 451 38.66 3.88 -1.31
C MET A 451 37.75 4.19 -2.50
N LYS A 452 37.84 3.35 -3.55
CA LYS A 452 37.05 3.47 -4.78
C LYS A 452 36.48 2.13 -5.17
N PHE A 453 35.32 2.15 -5.81
CA PHE A 453 34.68 0.96 -6.35
C PHE A 453 34.03 1.22 -7.72
N TRP A 454 33.86 0.17 -8.51
CA TRP A 454 33.24 0.22 -9.84
C TRP A 454 32.59 -1.09 -10.21
N LYS A 455 31.69 -1.04 -11.21
CA LYS A 455 30.98 -2.20 -11.71
C LYS A 455 31.88 -3.22 -12.41
N THR A 456 31.58 -4.52 -12.24
CA THR A 456 32.11 -5.60 -13.05
C THR A 456 31.15 -5.95 -14.19
N ARG A 457 31.49 -6.97 -15.01
CA ARG A 457 30.59 -7.51 -16.04
C ARG A 457 29.33 -8.16 -15.46
N LYS A 458 29.39 -8.70 -14.23
CA LYS A 458 28.27 -9.35 -13.55
C LYS A 458 27.28 -8.36 -12.91
N ALA A 459 27.68 -7.10 -12.70
CA ALA A 459 26.89 -6.08 -12.02
C ALA A 459 25.51 -5.88 -12.67
N PHE A 460 25.45 -5.83 -14.01
CA PHE A 460 24.20 -5.63 -14.73
C PHE A 460 23.20 -6.77 -14.47
N ARG A 461 23.65 -8.01 -14.58
CA ARG A 461 22.81 -9.19 -14.32
C ARG A 461 22.31 -9.21 -12.87
N TYR A 462 23.20 -9.06 -11.91
CA TYR A 462 22.84 -8.99 -10.49
C TYR A 462 21.78 -7.92 -10.22
N TYR A 463 21.97 -6.72 -10.77
CA TYR A 463 21.05 -5.60 -10.53
C TYR A 463 19.63 -5.88 -11.02
N PHE A 464 19.48 -6.43 -12.22
CA PHE A 464 18.16 -6.71 -12.80
C PHE A 464 17.49 -7.98 -12.27
N GLU A 465 18.25 -8.95 -11.79
CA GLU A 465 17.72 -10.15 -11.14
C GLU A 465 17.25 -9.87 -9.71
N ASN A 466 17.74 -8.81 -9.05
CA ASN A 466 17.42 -8.46 -7.65
C ASN A 466 16.66 -7.12 -7.52
N LEU A 467 15.85 -6.76 -8.49
CA LEU A 467 15.07 -5.51 -8.47
C LEU A 467 14.00 -5.46 -7.38
N SER A 468 13.46 -6.59 -7.02
CA SER A 468 12.41 -6.72 -6.01
C SER A 468 13.02 -7.12 -4.68
N THR A 469 12.69 -6.39 -3.63
CA THR A 469 12.96 -6.77 -2.24
C THR A 469 11.90 -7.75 -1.71
N ILE A 470 10.86 -8.04 -2.51
CA ILE A 470 9.84 -9.05 -2.19
C ILE A 470 10.38 -10.40 -2.66
N PRO A 471 10.51 -11.40 -1.79
CA PRO A 471 10.94 -12.75 -2.19
C PRO A 471 10.09 -13.29 -3.33
N ASP A 472 10.74 -13.82 -4.37
CA ASP A 472 10.06 -14.51 -5.46
C ASP A 472 9.60 -15.89 -4.99
N ILE A 473 8.37 -15.96 -4.49
CA ILE A 473 7.70 -17.23 -4.25
C ILE A 473 7.24 -17.77 -5.60
N LEU A 474 7.69 -18.97 -5.97
CA LEU A 474 7.23 -19.64 -7.16
C LEU A 474 5.71 -19.84 -7.11
N LYS A 475 5.01 -19.32 -8.11
CA LYS A 475 3.55 -19.38 -8.22
C LYS A 475 3.13 -20.14 -9.45
N PHE A 476 2.21 -21.06 -9.26
CA PHE A 476 1.55 -21.78 -10.33
C PHE A 476 0.28 -21.03 -10.75
N LYS A 477 0.14 -20.76 -12.03
CA LYS A 477 -1.10 -20.19 -12.59
C LYS A 477 -2.20 -21.25 -12.56
N VAL A 478 -3.39 -20.87 -12.12
CA VAL A 478 -4.56 -21.74 -12.15
C VAL A 478 -5.36 -21.46 -13.42
N PHE A 479 -5.41 -22.45 -14.31
CA PHE A 479 -6.09 -22.35 -15.60
C PHE A 479 -7.38 -23.18 -15.59
N ASP A 480 -8.51 -22.49 -15.75
CA ASP A 480 -9.82 -23.09 -15.94
C ASP A 480 -9.90 -23.71 -17.33
N SER A 481 -9.89 -25.04 -17.40
CA SER A 481 -9.91 -25.79 -18.66
C SER A 481 -11.25 -25.72 -19.38
N VAL A 482 -12.35 -25.44 -18.67
CA VAL A 482 -13.69 -25.27 -19.23
C VAL A 482 -13.87 -23.83 -19.72
N GLY A 483 -13.63 -22.85 -18.86
CA GLY A 483 -13.80 -21.41 -19.17
C GLY A 483 -12.64 -20.82 -19.98
N LYS A 484 -11.57 -21.60 -20.27
CA LYS A 484 -10.39 -21.19 -21.07
C LYS A 484 -9.72 -19.89 -20.58
N LYS A 485 -9.60 -19.71 -19.25
CA LYS A 485 -9.04 -18.49 -18.66
C LYS A 485 -8.23 -18.78 -17.40
N ILE A 486 -7.29 -17.86 -17.10
CA ILE A 486 -6.55 -17.89 -15.83
C ILE A 486 -7.41 -17.24 -14.74
N ILE A 487 -7.69 -17.98 -13.67
CA ILE A 487 -8.51 -17.52 -12.56
C ILE A 487 -7.71 -16.97 -11.38
N GLY A 488 -6.46 -17.44 -11.20
CA GLY A 488 -5.60 -17.00 -10.10
C GLY A 488 -4.25 -17.68 -10.10
N SER A 489 -3.64 -17.73 -8.92
CA SER A 489 -2.36 -18.42 -8.68
C SER A 489 -2.33 -19.10 -7.31
N LEU A 490 -1.55 -20.17 -7.23
CA LEU A 490 -1.26 -20.93 -6.00
C LEU A 490 0.24 -20.87 -5.73
N ASP A 491 0.63 -20.82 -4.47
CA ASP A 491 2.04 -20.88 -4.08
C ASP A 491 2.58 -22.30 -4.22
N GLN A 492 3.87 -22.44 -4.53
CA GLN A 492 4.53 -23.73 -4.77
C GLN A 492 4.30 -24.72 -3.62
N ARG A 493 4.33 -24.25 -2.38
CA ARG A 493 4.11 -25.08 -1.20
C ARG A 493 2.74 -25.75 -1.22
N PHE A 494 1.67 -24.97 -1.49
CA PHE A 494 0.33 -25.54 -1.59
C PHE A 494 0.22 -26.57 -2.71
N VAL A 495 0.86 -26.30 -3.86
CA VAL A 495 0.88 -27.24 -4.99
C VAL A 495 1.68 -28.50 -4.63
N GLY A 496 2.77 -28.37 -3.86
CA GLY A 496 3.55 -29.52 -3.35
C GLY A 496 2.73 -30.42 -2.40
N ASP A 497 1.96 -29.81 -1.50
CA ASP A 497 1.20 -30.53 -0.47
C ASP A 497 -0.16 -31.09 -1.01
N HIS A 498 -0.77 -30.44 -1.99
CA HIS A 498 -2.14 -30.73 -2.45
C HIS A 498 -2.30 -30.82 -3.97
N GLY A 499 -1.21 -30.84 -4.74
CA GLY A 499 -1.20 -30.74 -6.20
C GLY A 499 -1.57 -31.99 -6.96
N GLU A 500 -2.02 -33.06 -6.31
CA GLU A 500 -2.39 -34.31 -6.99
C GLU A 500 -3.65 -34.16 -7.85
N ALA A 501 -3.68 -34.86 -9.00
CA ALA A 501 -4.86 -34.90 -9.86
C ALA A 501 -6.04 -35.53 -9.10
N GLY A 502 -7.21 -34.90 -9.22
CA GLY A 502 -8.43 -35.27 -8.49
C GLY A 502 -8.63 -34.50 -7.18
N ASN A 503 -7.61 -33.87 -6.61
CA ASN A 503 -7.75 -33.05 -5.42
C ASN A 503 -8.63 -31.81 -5.71
N ILE A 504 -9.36 -31.39 -4.68
CA ILE A 504 -10.33 -30.30 -4.75
C ILE A 504 -9.87 -29.17 -3.83
N PHE A 505 -9.92 -27.95 -4.33
CA PHE A 505 -9.64 -26.74 -3.55
C PHE A 505 -10.60 -25.60 -3.90
N VAL A 506 -10.64 -24.58 -3.06
CA VAL A 506 -11.46 -23.36 -3.26
C VAL A 506 -10.61 -22.25 -3.83
N LEU A 507 -11.05 -21.63 -4.93
CA LEU A 507 -10.47 -20.40 -5.47
C LEU A 507 -11.58 -19.57 -6.16
N ARG A 508 -11.59 -18.26 -5.98
CA ARG A 508 -12.66 -17.37 -6.41
C ARG A 508 -14.03 -17.74 -5.76
N GLY A 509 -13.98 -18.28 -4.53
CA GLY A 509 -15.17 -18.77 -3.79
C GLY A 509 -15.90 -19.91 -4.49
N MET A 510 -15.25 -20.65 -5.38
CA MET A 510 -15.77 -21.81 -6.10
C MET A 510 -14.82 -22.98 -5.91
N GLN A 511 -15.34 -24.18 -6.03
CA GLN A 511 -14.56 -25.40 -5.95
C GLN A 511 -14.01 -25.82 -7.30
N TRP A 512 -12.75 -26.23 -7.28
CA TRP A 512 -12.00 -26.65 -8.45
C TRP A 512 -11.35 -28.00 -8.20
N ARG A 513 -11.50 -28.90 -9.17
CA ARG A 513 -10.79 -30.18 -9.21
C ARG A 513 -9.53 -30.02 -10.05
N ILE A 514 -8.39 -30.48 -9.53
CA ILE A 514 -7.14 -30.53 -10.28
C ILE A 514 -7.22 -31.64 -11.32
N LEU A 515 -7.02 -31.29 -12.59
CA LEU A 515 -6.91 -32.24 -13.69
C LEU A 515 -5.47 -32.72 -13.87
N ASN A 516 -4.53 -31.81 -13.96
CA ASN A 516 -3.10 -32.07 -14.03
C ASN A 516 -2.29 -30.82 -13.69
N ILE A 517 -0.99 -30.99 -13.48
CA ILE A 517 -0.02 -29.93 -13.24
C ILE A 517 1.05 -29.97 -14.34
N ASP A 518 1.29 -28.84 -14.95
CA ASP A 518 2.43 -28.60 -15.84
C ASP A 518 3.51 -27.83 -15.07
N GLU A 519 4.49 -28.57 -14.54
CA GLU A 519 5.59 -27.98 -13.76
C GLU A 519 6.49 -27.06 -14.63
N LYS A 520 6.65 -27.36 -15.92
CA LYS A 520 7.46 -26.55 -16.83
C LYS A 520 6.80 -25.20 -17.13
N ALA A 521 5.49 -25.22 -17.33
CA ALA A 521 4.70 -24.01 -17.55
C ALA A 521 4.32 -23.31 -16.25
N LEU A 522 4.59 -23.89 -15.07
CA LEU A 522 4.10 -23.46 -13.77
C LEU A 522 2.58 -23.24 -13.81
N GLN A 523 1.82 -24.25 -14.23
CA GLN A 523 0.38 -24.17 -14.43
C GLN A 523 -0.34 -25.39 -13.83
N VAL A 524 -1.44 -25.10 -13.12
CA VAL A 524 -2.39 -26.10 -12.62
C VAL A 524 -3.65 -26.00 -13.46
N ASN A 525 -4.01 -27.05 -14.19
CA ASN A 525 -5.22 -27.14 -14.98
C ASN A 525 -6.35 -27.66 -14.13
N VAL A 526 -7.50 -26.98 -14.13
CA VAL A 526 -8.61 -27.27 -13.25
C VAL A 526 -9.95 -27.26 -14.00
N GLU A 527 -10.95 -27.91 -13.39
CA GLU A 527 -12.35 -27.81 -13.81
C GLU A 527 -13.24 -27.42 -12.62
N PRO A 528 -14.33 -26.65 -12.84
CA PRO A 528 -15.25 -26.29 -11.76
C PRO A 528 -16.08 -27.51 -11.35
N ILE A 529 -16.33 -27.64 -10.03
CA ILE A 529 -17.21 -28.68 -9.48
C ILE A 529 -18.22 -28.07 -8.50
N ARG A 530 -19.28 -28.80 -8.22
CA ARG A 530 -20.27 -28.47 -7.18
C ARG A 530 -20.08 -29.41 -5.99
N GLY A 531 -20.18 -28.89 -4.76
CA GLY A 531 -20.08 -29.69 -3.54
C GLY A 531 -19.58 -28.88 -2.34
N ALA A 532 -19.51 -29.49 -1.15
CA ALA A 532 -19.00 -28.81 0.05
C ALA A 532 -17.48 -28.59 0.00
N PRO A 533 -16.96 -27.43 0.45
CA PRO A 533 -15.55 -27.12 0.38
C PRO A 533 -14.71 -28.06 1.24
N LYS A 534 -13.64 -28.63 0.65
CA LYS A 534 -12.76 -29.58 1.37
C LYS A 534 -11.40 -28.98 1.72
N ASN A 535 -10.77 -28.24 0.80
CA ASN A 535 -9.45 -27.68 1.01
C ASN A 535 -9.42 -26.21 0.60
N VAL A 536 -8.91 -25.37 1.47
CA VAL A 536 -8.70 -23.93 1.18
C VAL A 536 -7.20 -23.73 1.02
N PRO A 537 -6.73 -23.07 -0.07
CA PRO A 537 -5.33 -22.72 -0.22
C PRO A 537 -4.86 -21.84 0.93
N TYR A 538 -3.63 -22.03 1.34
CA TYR A 538 -2.93 -21.09 2.20
C TYR A 538 -1.82 -20.40 1.40
N TRP A 539 -1.58 -19.15 1.74
CA TRP A 539 -0.55 -18.32 1.12
C TRP A 539 0.39 -17.81 2.21
N GLU A 540 1.68 -17.75 1.92
CA GLU A 540 2.66 -17.22 2.86
C GLU A 540 2.60 -15.70 2.97
N GLY A 541 2.98 -15.16 4.15
CA GLY A 541 3.22 -13.73 4.34
C GLY A 541 2.00 -12.87 4.68
N GLU A 542 0.90 -13.46 5.16
CA GLU A 542 -0.32 -12.73 5.48
C GLU A 542 -0.48 -12.33 6.96
N ASN A 543 0.54 -12.58 7.80
CA ASN A 543 0.46 -12.24 9.20
C ASN A 543 0.59 -10.72 9.41
N ILE A 544 -0.49 -10.09 9.89
CA ILE A 544 -0.48 -8.71 10.35
C ILE A 544 0.03 -8.73 11.80
N PRO A 545 1.17 -8.08 12.10
CA PRO A 545 1.70 -8.07 13.46
C PRO A 545 0.80 -7.26 14.39
N ILE A 546 0.66 -7.72 15.63
CA ILE A 546 -0.02 -6.99 16.70
C ILE A 546 1.02 -6.11 17.39
N ASP A 547 0.65 -4.86 17.58
CA ASP A 547 1.46 -3.88 18.30
C ASP A 547 1.55 -4.20 19.79
N TYR A 548 2.70 -3.91 20.41
CA TYR A 548 2.96 -4.17 21.81
C TYR A 548 1.90 -3.55 22.76
N ASP A 549 1.52 -2.30 22.52
CA ASP A 549 0.53 -1.61 23.34
C ASP A 549 -0.85 -2.25 23.24
N THR A 550 -1.23 -2.73 22.05
CA THR A 550 -2.46 -3.50 21.85
C THR A 550 -2.40 -4.81 22.61
N ALA A 551 -1.30 -5.56 22.53
CA ALA A 551 -1.10 -6.80 23.25
C ALA A 551 -1.14 -6.60 24.76
N GLN A 552 -0.51 -5.53 25.30
CA GLN A 552 -0.58 -5.18 26.72
C GLN A 552 -2.02 -4.86 27.18
N LYS A 553 -2.80 -4.14 26.39
CA LYS A 553 -4.21 -3.87 26.69
C LYS A 553 -5.05 -5.15 26.67
N VAL A 554 -4.79 -6.08 25.76
CA VAL A 554 -5.42 -7.41 25.76
C VAL A 554 -5.13 -8.15 27.07
N GLY A 555 -3.87 -8.15 27.53
CA GLY A 555 -3.47 -8.71 28.82
C GLY A 555 -4.22 -8.08 30.00
N LEU A 556 -4.34 -6.75 30.01
CA LEU A 556 -5.12 -6.03 31.02
C LEU A 556 -6.61 -6.41 30.99
N PHE A 557 -7.22 -6.59 29.82
CA PHE A 557 -8.61 -7.02 29.73
C PHE A 557 -8.81 -8.45 30.22
N ARG A 558 -7.91 -9.37 29.87
CA ARG A 558 -7.92 -10.75 30.38
C ARG A 558 -7.82 -10.78 31.90
N ASN A 559 -6.91 -9.97 32.49
CA ASN A 559 -6.75 -9.86 33.92
C ASN A 559 -8.03 -9.34 34.62
N LYS A 560 -8.68 -8.30 34.06
CA LYS A 560 -9.96 -7.78 34.56
C LYS A 560 -11.08 -8.82 34.54
N VAL A 561 -11.13 -9.65 33.50
CA VAL A 561 -12.09 -10.76 33.42
C VAL A 561 -11.84 -11.80 34.50
N ARG A 562 -10.58 -12.19 34.68
CA ARG A 562 -10.16 -13.15 35.73
C ARG A 562 -10.60 -12.69 37.14
N HIS A 563 -10.59 -11.39 37.42
CA HIS A 563 -10.99 -10.82 38.71
C HIS A 563 -12.47 -10.37 38.76
N GLY A 564 -13.32 -10.81 37.81
CA GLY A 564 -14.76 -10.56 37.84
C GLY A 564 -15.20 -9.12 37.57
N SER A 565 -14.27 -8.23 37.19
CA SER A 565 -14.54 -6.79 37.02
C SER A 565 -15.25 -6.43 35.69
N LEU A 566 -15.43 -7.36 34.78
CA LEU A 566 -16.07 -7.14 33.47
C LEU A 566 -17.22 -8.12 33.23
N THR A 567 -18.38 -7.81 33.84
CA THR A 567 -19.62 -8.63 33.79
C THR A 567 -20.14 -8.92 32.38
N MET A 568 -19.81 -8.11 31.35
CA MET A 568 -20.21 -8.36 29.97
C MET A 568 -19.47 -9.53 29.30
N LEU A 569 -18.22 -9.78 29.68
CA LEU A 569 -17.39 -10.83 29.12
C LEU A 569 -17.61 -12.19 29.79
N ASN A 570 -18.10 -12.22 31.04
CA ASN A 570 -18.46 -13.46 31.71
C ASN A 570 -19.59 -14.27 31.01
N LYS A 571 -20.35 -13.63 30.11
CA LYS A 571 -21.31 -14.32 29.24
C LYS A 571 -20.68 -15.00 28.02
N ILE A 572 -19.45 -14.60 27.67
CA ILE A 572 -18.74 -15.06 26.46
C ILE A 572 -17.73 -16.16 26.82
N ILE A 573 -17.30 -16.25 28.09
CA ILE A 573 -16.14 -17.04 28.53
C ILE A 573 -16.46 -18.23 29.46
N PRO A 574 -17.66 -18.78 29.58
CA PRO A 574 -17.88 -19.93 30.49
C PRO A 574 -17.09 -21.18 30.15
N GLU A 575 -16.43 -21.25 29.00
CA GLU A 575 -15.87 -22.48 28.42
C GLU A 575 -14.35 -22.45 28.19
N LEU A 576 -13.66 -21.38 28.58
CA LEU A 576 -12.21 -21.37 28.52
C LEU A 576 -11.67 -22.05 29.81
N ASP A 577 -11.07 -23.22 29.64
CA ASP A 577 -10.36 -23.93 30.73
C ASP A 577 -9.04 -23.19 31.00
N PHE A 578 -9.11 -22.19 31.87
CA PHE A 578 -8.02 -21.28 32.15
C PHE A 578 -7.09 -21.83 33.23
N ASN A 579 -6.30 -22.83 32.94
CA ASN A 579 -5.21 -23.17 33.83
C ASN A 579 -4.07 -22.14 33.80
N ILE A 580 -3.85 -21.47 32.68
CA ILE A 580 -2.88 -20.36 32.57
C ILE A 580 -3.46 -19.30 31.60
N ILE A 581 -3.91 -18.15 32.13
CA ILE A 581 -4.31 -17.02 31.29
C ILE A 581 -3.12 -16.08 31.18
N PRO A 582 -2.59 -15.81 29.96
CA PRO A 582 -1.60 -14.76 29.79
C PRO A 582 -2.21 -13.41 30.16
N ASP A 583 -1.53 -12.67 31.00
CA ASP A 583 -1.88 -11.30 31.39
C ASP A 583 -0.76 -10.34 30.93
N GLU A 584 -0.82 -9.08 31.39
CA GLU A 584 0.17 -8.07 31.03
C GLU A 584 1.60 -8.34 31.54
N LYS A 585 1.76 -9.34 32.42
CA LYS A 585 3.03 -9.72 33.04
C LYS A 585 3.50 -11.12 32.67
N THR A 586 2.65 -11.92 32.02
CA THR A 586 2.91 -13.34 31.77
C THR A 586 2.96 -13.59 30.28
N ILE A 587 4.08 -14.18 29.81
CA ILE A 587 4.23 -14.71 28.46
C ILE A 587 4.02 -16.23 28.57
N VAL A 588 3.05 -16.76 27.83
CA VAL A 588 2.85 -18.20 27.67
C VAL A 588 3.51 -18.64 26.39
N ILE A 589 4.44 -19.58 26.49
CA ILE A 589 5.07 -20.23 25.34
C ILE A 589 4.46 -21.63 25.28
N GLU A 590 3.66 -21.89 24.24
CA GLU A 590 3.19 -23.24 23.93
C GLU A 590 4.29 -23.99 23.18
N SER A 591 4.67 -25.17 23.68
CA SER A 591 5.69 -26.04 23.07
C SER A 591 5.05 -27.04 22.14
#